data_1ba54534fd410660c565bc2b86b93759
#
_entry.id   1ba54534fd410660c565bc2b86b93759
#
_cell.length_a   1.000
_cell.length_b   1.000
_cell.length_c   1.000
_cell.angle_alpha   90.00
_cell.angle_beta   90.00
_cell.angle_gamma   90.00
#
_symmetry.space_group_name_H-M   'P 1'
#
loop_
_entity.id
_entity.type
_entity.pdbx_description
1 polymer ?
#
loop_
_entity_poly.entity_id
_entity_poly.type
_entity_poly.pdbx_seq_one_letter_code
_entity_poly.pdbx_strand_id
1 'polypeptide(L)'
;MSVSLHDRVALRRDFTELQLRAGDVAYVVDFVPHSSGGAEGCVLEVFNALGESIAVVTVPRTDVEPLAADEVLAIRRLISQPAR
;
A
#
# COMPACT_ATOMS: atom_id res chain seq x y z
N MET A 1 3.56 -8.22 -14.28
CA MET A 1 2.73 -7.03 -14.48
C MET A 1 3.42 -5.84 -13.86
N SER A 2 3.35 -4.71 -14.51
CA SER A 2 4.03 -3.53 -14.02
C SER A 2 3.08 -2.61 -13.28
N VAL A 3 3.66 -1.85 -12.36
CA VAL A 3 2.96 -0.87 -11.57
C VAL A 3 3.44 0.51 -12.02
N SER A 4 2.51 1.41 -12.24
CA SER A 4 2.81 2.76 -12.74
C SER A 4 2.37 3.81 -11.74
N LEU A 5 2.86 5.04 -11.95
CA LEU A 5 2.42 6.17 -11.13
C LEU A 5 0.90 6.30 -11.18
N HIS A 6 0.34 6.62 -10.03
CA HIS A 6 -1.09 6.86 -9.84
C HIS A 6 -1.95 5.60 -9.90
N ASP A 7 -1.34 4.42 -10.08
CA ASP A 7 -2.08 3.18 -9.99
C ASP A 7 -2.57 2.94 -8.57
N ARG A 8 -3.74 2.34 -8.45
CA ARG A 8 -4.15 1.73 -7.20
C ARG A 8 -3.55 0.34 -7.13
N VAL A 9 -2.97 0.03 -5.99
CA VAL A 9 -2.30 -1.25 -5.78
C VAL A 9 -2.72 -1.83 -4.46
N ALA A 10 -2.50 -3.13 -4.29
CA ALA A 10 -2.69 -3.80 -3.01
C ALA A 10 -1.34 -4.26 -2.49
N LEU A 11 -1.18 -4.22 -1.19
CA LEU A 11 0.02 -4.77 -0.55
C LEU A 11 -0.02 -6.30 -0.61
N ARG A 12 1.13 -6.90 -0.88
CA ARG A 12 1.23 -8.36 -1.00
C ARG A 12 1.53 -9.03 0.33
N ARG A 13 1.98 -8.26 1.33
CA ARG A 13 2.29 -8.81 2.64
C ARG A 13 1.98 -7.77 3.71
N ASP A 14 2.07 -8.21 4.96
CA ASP A 14 1.88 -7.32 6.10
C ASP A 14 3.12 -6.47 6.34
N PHE A 15 2.89 -5.24 6.77
CA PHE A 15 3.92 -4.33 7.25
C PHE A 15 3.50 -3.87 8.62
N THR A 16 3.78 -4.69 9.62
CA THR A 16 3.26 -4.45 10.98
C THR A 16 3.76 -3.14 11.57
N GLU A 17 4.99 -2.77 11.26
CA GLU A 17 5.55 -1.51 11.76
C GLU A 17 4.84 -0.30 11.15
N LEU A 18 4.17 -0.48 10.02
CA LEU A 18 3.39 0.58 9.39
C LEU A 18 1.90 0.45 9.66
N GLN A 19 1.50 -0.59 10.40
CA GLN A 19 0.10 -0.91 10.68
C GLN A 19 -0.69 -1.17 9.41
N LEU A 20 -0.02 -1.74 8.41
CA LEU A 20 -0.63 -2.10 7.14
C LEU A 20 -0.60 -3.61 6.98
N ARG A 21 -1.54 -4.12 6.22
CA ARG A 21 -1.70 -5.56 6.01
C ARG A 21 -1.76 -5.89 4.54
N ALA A 22 -1.44 -7.13 4.23
CA ALA A 22 -1.66 -7.66 2.90
C ALA A 22 -3.10 -7.40 2.48
N GLY A 23 -3.29 -6.94 1.26
CA GLY A 23 -4.61 -6.60 0.75
C GLY A 23 -5.02 -5.15 0.97
N ASP A 24 -4.29 -4.40 1.79
CA ASP A 24 -4.58 -2.98 1.92
C ASP A 24 -4.29 -2.28 0.59
N VAL A 25 -5.13 -1.31 0.26
CA VAL A 25 -5.06 -0.61 -1.02
C VAL A 25 -4.46 0.77 -0.82
N ALA A 26 -3.60 1.16 -1.75
CA ALA A 26 -2.95 2.46 -1.72
C ALA A 26 -2.73 2.95 -3.15
N TYR A 27 -2.34 4.22 -3.28
CA TYR A 27 -2.03 4.81 -4.57
C TYR A 27 -0.54 5.02 -4.69
N VAL A 28 0.01 4.72 -5.86
CA VAL A 28 1.43 4.92 -6.15
C VAL A 28 1.62 6.39 -6.48
N VAL A 29 2.42 7.09 -5.68
CA VAL A 29 2.68 8.51 -5.91
C VAL A 29 4.10 8.78 -6.38
N ASP A 30 5.03 7.84 -6.21
CA ASP A 30 6.40 8.01 -6.68
C ASP A 30 7.13 6.67 -6.62
N PHE A 31 8.29 6.62 -7.24
CA PHE A 31 9.23 5.50 -7.14
C PHE A 31 10.57 6.06 -6.71
N VAL A 32 11.30 5.29 -5.91
CA VAL A 32 12.64 5.68 -5.50
C VAL A 32 13.60 4.54 -5.78
N PRO A 33 14.76 4.84 -6.38
CA PRO A 33 15.74 3.78 -6.61
C PRO A 33 16.36 3.34 -5.30
N HIS A 34 16.71 2.06 -5.22
CA HIS A 34 17.42 1.54 -4.06
C HIS A 34 18.87 1.96 -4.14
N SER A 35 19.41 2.52 -3.05
CA SER A 35 20.75 3.08 -3.06
C SER A 35 21.83 2.03 -3.29
N SER A 36 21.57 0.77 -2.95
CA SER A 36 22.53 -0.32 -3.11
C SER A 36 22.24 -1.19 -4.33
N GLY A 37 21.39 -0.73 -5.24
CA GLY A 37 21.06 -1.50 -6.42
C GLY A 37 20.05 -2.60 -6.19
N GLY A 38 19.37 -2.60 -5.06
CA GLY A 38 18.29 -3.54 -4.79
C GLY A 38 16.99 -3.15 -5.50
N ALA A 39 15.89 -3.71 -5.05
CA ALA A 39 14.59 -3.44 -5.63
C ALA A 39 14.23 -1.98 -5.44
N GLU A 40 13.59 -1.42 -6.46
CA GLU A 40 13.07 -0.07 -6.42
C GLU A 40 12.03 0.05 -5.31
N GLY A 41 11.99 1.20 -4.64
CA GLY A 41 10.97 1.51 -3.66
C GLY A 41 9.76 2.13 -4.32
N CYS A 42 8.61 1.89 -3.74
CA CYS A 42 7.35 2.41 -4.21
C CYS A 42 6.77 3.28 -3.10
N VAL A 43 6.59 4.56 -3.39
CA VAL A 43 6.00 5.49 -2.43
C VAL A 43 4.50 5.44 -2.60
N LEU A 44 3.82 5.12 -1.51
CA LEU A 44 2.38 4.89 -1.53
C LEU A 44 1.68 5.88 -0.62
N GLU A 45 0.58 6.42 -1.10
CA GLU A 45 -0.31 7.21 -0.26
C GLU A 45 -1.51 6.36 0.11
N VAL A 46 -1.76 6.26 1.41
CA VAL A 46 -2.82 5.43 1.96
C VAL A 46 -3.96 6.33 2.39
N PHE A 47 -5.17 5.98 1.97
CA PHE A 47 -6.36 6.73 2.30
C PHE A 47 -7.28 5.88 3.16
N ASN A 48 -7.98 6.52 4.09
CA ASN A 48 -9.00 5.82 4.86
C ASN A 48 -10.29 5.68 4.03
N ALA A 49 -11.30 5.11 4.61
CA ALA A 49 -12.55 4.83 3.91
C ALA A 49 -13.29 6.10 3.50
N LEU A 50 -12.97 7.23 4.14
CA LEU A 50 -13.59 8.51 3.80
C LEU A 50 -12.81 9.27 2.75
N GLY A 51 -11.72 8.69 2.26
CA GLY A 51 -10.90 9.37 1.25
C GLY A 51 -9.89 10.35 1.83
N GLU A 52 -9.63 10.27 3.12
CA GLU A 52 -8.64 11.14 3.75
C GLU A 52 -7.28 10.47 3.71
N SER A 53 -6.25 11.23 3.35
CA SER A 53 -4.88 10.72 3.33
C SER A 53 -4.40 10.53 4.77
N ILE A 54 -4.04 9.30 5.11
CA ILE A 54 -3.67 8.99 6.48
C ILE A 54 -2.21 8.60 6.63
N ALA A 55 -1.54 8.27 5.53
CA ALA A 55 -0.12 7.90 5.60
C ALA A 55 0.50 7.95 4.22
N VAL A 56 1.79 8.25 4.19
CA VAL A 56 2.62 8.08 3.00
C VAL A 56 3.77 7.18 3.42
N VAL A 57 3.92 6.05 2.75
CA VAL A 57 4.89 5.03 3.15
C VAL A 57 5.68 4.60 1.93
N THR A 58 6.88 4.05 2.16
CA THR A 58 7.69 3.49 1.09
C THR A 58 7.89 2.01 1.35
N VAL A 59 7.57 1.21 0.36
CA VAL A 59 7.71 -0.25 0.44
C VAL A 59 8.43 -0.73 -0.81
N PRO A 60 9.04 -1.92 -0.78
CA PRO A 60 9.64 -2.46 -2.00
C PRO A 60 8.59 -2.64 -3.08
N ARG A 61 8.95 -2.30 -4.31
CA ARG A 61 8.03 -2.41 -5.43
C ARG A 61 7.52 -3.84 -5.62
N THR A 62 8.31 -4.82 -5.26
CA THR A 62 7.93 -6.22 -5.36
C THR A 62 6.83 -6.63 -4.38
N ASP A 63 6.54 -5.77 -3.40
CA ASP A 63 5.53 -6.06 -2.37
C ASP A 63 4.18 -5.46 -2.67
N VAL A 64 4.00 -4.91 -3.87
CA VAL A 64 2.71 -4.38 -4.30
C VAL A 64 2.29 -5.06 -5.60
N GLU A 65 0.99 -5.08 -5.84
CA GLU A 65 0.46 -5.63 -7.08
C GLU A 65 -0.71 -4.78 -7.55
N PRO A 66 -0.93 -4.68 -8.86
CA PRO A 66 -2.08 -3.94 -9.36
C PRO A 66 -3.38 -4.63 -8.95
N LEU A 67 -4.43 -3.84 -8.82
CA LEU A 67 -5.75 -4.40 -8.57
C LEU A 67 -6.27 -5.08 -9.83
N ALA A 68 -7.07 -6.12 -9.63
CA ALA A 68 -7.62 -6.91 -10.72
C ALA A 68 -9.14 -6.81 -10.75
N ALA A 69 -9.71 -7.10 -11.91
CA ALA A 69 -11.15 -6.94 -12.12
C ALA A 69 -11.99 -7.91 -11.30
N ASP A 70 -11.40 -9.01 -10.86
CA ASP A 70 -12.12 -10.00 -10.06
C ASP A 70 -11.93 -9.81 -8.55
N GLU A 71 -11.37 -8.68 -8.13
CA GLU A 71 -11.14 -8.37 -6.74
C GLU A 71 -12.20 -7.42 -6.21
N VAL A 72 -12.56 -7.61 -4.95
CA VAL A 72 -13.53 -6.77 -4.26
C VAL A 72 -12.87 -6.17 -3.04
N LEU A 73 -13.06 -4.85 -2.87
CA LEU A 73 -12.48 -4.16 -1.72
C LEU A 73 -13.28 -4.48 -0.47
N ALA A 74 -12.58 -4.57 0.66
CA ALA A 74 -13.20 -4.89 1.94
C ALA A 74 -12.77 -3.87 2.99
N ILE A 75 -13.52 -3.79 4.05
CA ILE A 75 -13.27 -2.85 5.12
C ILE A 75 -12.65 -3.57 6.30
N ARG A 76 -11.62 -2.95 6.88
CA ARG A 76 -11.08 -3.37 8.16
C ARG A 76 -10.74 -2.14 8.98
N ARG A 77 -10.65 -2.31 10.27
CA ARG A 77 -10.20 -1.22 11.14
C ARG A 77 -8.69 -1.16 11.11
N LEU A 78 -8.17 0.06 11.13
CA LEU A 78 -6.73 0.30 11.02
C LEU A 78 -5.98 -0.28 12.20
N ILE A 79 -6.48 -0.04 13.39
CA ILE A 79 -5.78 -0.41 14.60
C ILE A 79 -6.75 -1.17 15.46
N SER A 80 -6.24 -2.23 16.08
CA SER A 80 -6.99 -2.92 17.09
C SER A 80 -7.08 -2.01 18.32
N GLN A 81 -8.19 -1.34 18.47
CA GLN A 81 -8.40 -0.45 19.58
C GLN A 81 -8.93 -1.22 20.78
N PRO A 82 -8.54 -0.85 21.99
CA PRO A 82 -9.20 -1.41 23.14
C PRO A 82 -10.67 -1.05 23.12
N ALA A 83 -11.47 -1.82 23.76
CA ALA A 83 -12.90 -1.55 23.85
C ALA A 83 -13.08 -0.14 24.41
N ARG A 84 -14.01 0.55 23.80
CA ARG A 84 -14.33 1.90 24.23
C ARG A 84 -15.48 1.89 25.17
#